data_8709d48659ea6e05d2b1100fd67b2a4c
#
_entry.id   8709d48659ea6e05d2b1100fd67b2a4c
#
_cell.length_a   1.000
_cell.length_b   1.000
_cell.length_c   1.000
_cell.angle_alpha   90.00
_cell.angle_beta   90.00
_cell.angle_gamma   90.00
#
_symmetry.space_group_name_H-M   'P 1'
#
loop_
_entity.id
_entity.type
_entity.pdbx_description
1 polymer ?
#
loop_
_entity_poly.entity_id
_entity_poly.type
_entity_poly.pdbx_seq_one_letter_code
_entity_poly.pdbx_strand_id
1 'polypeptide(L)'
;MSFKNISKKNFGLITFIVLTIFFIGQVLIDGPVICKDTQSYIDMNFTREAGYSLILFWFRSLFEKMGLTGEAYGQPVYLLAVAIFQSIFWIIIIWKLGMYIYRFFGPLLGGLAVFFQIAVAAINRYLANRGSMYSESIMTEAFAMPLFLLLTIYLWDLFEEYRTSTLVKLFLVTVLTITIRKHMMVFLATWMGVAFVMFLFVKKYRESKRFLVSLVLGVAALICVTAIDESYNHAIRGVYASHVNGNMCAIETMLYTEVPESKELFSKYADSEEFPHLDELYAHIYDTVQEKQYAIEYYEGFTSRENLSVVNDWVTLVEHYAQVLDDIGYSIIYPSGNAYVAQYFPELDNTHAQIKEDQVEKEIFKVLLMDDLKKFFTKEGHAVRVVLFSNIIKGFVISAANTSPQILIKISGFIYILFFAIFIMCLLRGKERVARMMFIVFAGLAVNCVVTGAMIFPQPRYMCYSMGLFYLTLCCGILYR
;
A
#
# COMPACT_ATOMS: atom_id res chain seq x y z
N MET A 1 -23.25 -32.05 -13.38
CA MET A 1 -23.82 -31.33 -12.22
C MET A 1 -23.95 -29.86 -12.59
N SER A 2 -25.17 -29.31 -12.67
CA SER A 2 -25.35 -27.90 -13.03
C SER A 2 -24.87 -27.04 -11.85
N PHE A 3 -23.94 -26.15 -12.08
CA PHE A 3 -23.41 -25.18 -11.08
C PHE A 3 -24.51 -24.35 -10.38
N LYS A 4 -25.70 -24.26 -10.98
CA LYS A 4 -26.83 -23.47 -10.46
C LYS A 4 -27.46 -24.02 -9.16
N ASN A 5 -27.24 -25.30 -8.80
CA ASN A 5 -27.92 -25.96 -7.68
C ASN A 5 -27.01 -26.38 -6.51
N ILE A 6 -25.82 -25.85 -6.40
CA ILE A 6 -24.92 -26.17 -5.28
C ILE A 6 -25.45 -25.48 -4.01
N SER A 7 -25.73 -26.27 -2.97
CA SER A 7 -26.16 -25.72 -1.68
C SER A 7 -25.06 -24.87 -1.05
N LYS A 8 -25.44 -23.85 -0.22
CA LYS A 8 -24.49 -22.98 0.48
C LYS A 8 -23.45 -23.77 1.29
N LYS A 9 -23.87 -24.86 1.94
CA LYS A 9 -22.98 -25.72 2.74
C LYS A 9 -21.93 -26.40 1.84
N ASN A 10 -22.36 -27.00 0.74
CA ASN A 10 -21.45 -27.69 -0.19
C ASN A 10 -20.52 -26.71 -0.89
N PHE A 11 -21.02 -25.53 -1.30
CA PHE A 11 -20.19 -24.47 -1.85
C PHE A 11 -19.11 -24.04 -0.86
N GLY A 12 -19.49 -23.76 0.40
CA GLY A 12 -18.55 -23.37 1.44
C GLY A 12 -17.48 -24.42 1.71
N LEU A 13 -17.86 -25.71 1.75
CA LEU A 13 -16.93 -26.80 1.96
C LEU A 13 -15.96 -26.98 0.77
N ILE A 14 -16.48 -27.00 -0.47
CA ILE A 14 -15.67 -27.16 -1.67
C ILE A 14 -14.66 -26.02 -1.79
N THR A 15 -15.10 -24.79 -1.64
CA THR A 15 -14.21 -23.62 -1.74
C THR A 15 -13.15 -23.61 -0.64
N PHE A 16 -13.49 -24.01 0.59
CA PHE A 16 -12.52 -24.11 1.68
C PHE A 16 -11.45 -25.17 1.40
N ILE A 17 -11.86 -26.36 0.89
CA ILE A 17 -10.92 -27.42 0.52
C ILE A 17 -10.00 -26.98 -0.62
N VAL A 18 -10.54 -26.37 -1.68
CA VAL A 18 -9.74 -25.88 -2.82
C VAL A 18 -8.72 -24.85 -2.37
N LEU A 19 -9.11 -23.88 -1.53
CA LEU A 19 -8.23 -22.88 -0.99
C LEU A 19 -7.14 -23.49 -0.09
N THR A 20 -7.51 -24.49 0.74
CA THR A 20 -6.55 -25.17 1.61
C THR A 20 -5.50 -25.92 0.79
N ILE A 21 -5.94 -26.69 -0.22
CA ILE A 21 -5.01 -27.42 -1.11
C ILE A 21 -4.08 -26.43 -1.81
N PHE A 22 -4.60 -25.30 -2.31
CA PHE A 22 -3.80 -24.32 -3.03
C PHE A 22 -2.79 -23.62 -2.10
N PHE A 23 -3.24 -22.94 -1.06
CA PHE A 23 -2.35 -22.10 -0.23
C PHE A 23 -1.44 -22.93 0.70
N ILE A 24 -1.96 -23.95 1.37
CA ILE A 24 -1.12 -24.80 2.23
C ILE A 24 -0.22 -25.69 1.37
N GLY A 25 -0.72 -26.20 0.23
CA GLY A 25 0.10 -26.96 -0.70
C GLY A 25 1.34 -26.17 -1.16
N GLN A 26 1.21 -24.89 -1.48
CA GLN A 26 2.34 -24.05 -1.87
C GLN A 26 3.33 -23.83 -0.72
N VAL A 27 2.84 -23.55 0.48
CA VAL A 27 3.73 -23.42 1.66
C VAL A 27 4.51 -24.71 1.92
N LEU A 28 3.90 -25.88 1.70
CA LEU A 28 4.58 -27.18 1.86
C LEU A 28 5.58 -27.46 0.72
N ILE A 29 5.43 -26.82 -0.44
CA ILE A 29 6.38 -26.94 -1.56
C ILE A 29 7.55 -25.96 -1.39
N ASP A 30 7.26 -24.69 -1.14
CA ASP A 30 8.24 -23.59 -1.16
C ASP A 30 8.83 -23.27 0.23
N GLY A 31 8.12 -23.62 1.32
CA GLY A 31 8.48 -23.20 2.68
C GLY A 31 8.24 -21.69 2.90
N PRO A 32 8.81 -21.11 3.97
CA PRO A 32 8.78 -19.68 4.23
C PRO A 32 9.73 -18.94 3.27
N VAL A 33 9.21 -17.99 2.49
CA VAL A 33 10.00 -17.21 1.54
C VAL A 33 10.55 -15.96 2.22
N ILE A 34 11.88 -15.87 2.27
CA ILE A 34 12.61 -14.74 2.84
C ILE A 34 12.76 -13.64 1.78
N CYS A 35 12.41 -12.41 2.14
CA CYS A 35 12.48 -11.21 1.30
C CYS A 35 13.57 -10.27 1.84
N LYS A 36 13.96 -9.26 1.07
CA LYS A 36 14.95 -8.24 1.51
C LYS A 36 14.56 -7.58 2.85
N ASP A 37 13.27 -7.34 3.04
CA ASP A 37 12.75 -6.67 4.25
C ASP A 37 12.60 -7.62 5.46
N THR A 38 12.63 -8.95 5.27
CA THR A 38 12.30 -9.92 6.33
C THR A 38 13.15 -9.74 7.59
N GLN A 39 14.47 -9.57 7.42
CA GLN A 39 15.39 -9.48 8.55
C GLN A 39 15.08 -8.27 9.44
N SER A 40 14.74 -7.13 8.84
CA SER A 40 14.42 -5.92 9.59
C SER A 40 13.15 -6.05 10.45
N TYR A 41 12.20 -6.90 10.06
CA TYR A 41 11.02 -7.24 10.89
C TYR A 41 11.39 -8.22 12.02
N ILE A 42 12.26 -9.21 11.74
CA ILE A 42 12.74 -10.18 12.76
C ILE A 42 13.54 -9.46 13.85
N ASP A 43 14.38 -8.51 13.45
CA ASP A 43 15.22 -7.73 14.35
C ASP A 43 14.46 -6.60 15.05
N MET A 44 13.15 -6.46 14.73
CA MET A 44 12.30 -5.38 15.26
C MET A 44 12.93 -4.00 15.04
N ASN A 45 13.48 -3.76 13.83
CA ASN A 45 14.18 -2.51 13.49
C ASN A 45 13.25 -1.30 13.70
N PHE A 46 13.83 -0.17 14.11
CA PHE A 46 13.09 1.06 14.40
C PHE A 46 12.38 1.66 13.17
N THR A 47 12.82 1.31 11.98
CA THR A 47 12.17 1.70 10.72
C THR A 47 10.90 0.92 10.39
N ARG A 48 10.51 -0.06 11.23
CA ARG A 48 9.38 -0.97 10.95
C ARG A 48 8.23 -0.77 11.92
N GLU A 49 7.02 -0.87 11.37
CA GLU A 49 5.78 -0.82 12.13
C GLU A 49 5.67 -2.00 13.12
N ALA A 50 4.97 -1.74 14.23
CA ALA A 50 4.86 -2.67 15.35
C ALA A 50 4.18 -4.00 14.98
N GLY A 51 3.10 -3.97 14.19
CA GLY A 51 2.16 -5.09 14.07
C GLY A 51 2.79 -6.38 13.54
N TYR A 52 3.54 -6.30 12.43
CA TYR A 52 4.15 -7.49 11.85
C TYR A 52 5.34 -8.01 12.66
N SER A 53 6.18 -7.10 13.16
CA SER A 53 7.31 -7.45 14.03
C SER A 53 6.84 -8.16 15.31
N LEU A 54 5.72 -7.73 15.91
CA LEU A 54 5.11 -8.40 17.06
C LEU A 54 4.59 -9.81 16.73
N ILE A 55 4.02 -10.03 15.55
CA ILE A 55 3.60 -11.36 15.10
C ILE A 55 4.82 -12.29 15.04
N LEU A 56 5.91 -11.85 14.38
CA LEU A 56 7.14 -12.64 14.29
C LEU A 56 7.75 -12.92 15.67
N PHE A 57 7.83 -11.91 16.52
CA PHE A 57 8.32 -12.04 17.89
C PHE A 57 7.49 -13.03 18.72
N TRP A 58 6.15 -12.98 18.59
CA TRP A 58 5.26 -13.89 19.30
C TRP A 58 5.50 -15.35 18.89
N PHE A 59 5.58 -15.65 17.58
CA PHE A 59 5.88 -17.00 17.10
C PHE A 59 7.25 -17.46 17.54
N ARG A 60 8.29 -16.63 17.40
CA ARG A 60 9.65 -16.94 17.85
C ARG A 60 9.65 -17.30 19.32
N SER A 61 9.10 -16.44 20.18
CA SER A 61 9.07 -16.64 21.63
C SER A 61 8.26 -17.89 22.05
N LEU A 62 7.17 -18.18 21.33
CA LEU A 62 6.37 -19.39 21.58
C LEU A 62 7.19 -20.65 21.27
N PHE A 63 7.85 -20.70 20.11
CA PHE A 63 8.64 -21.84 19.67
C PHE A 63 9.89 -22.07 20.55
N GLU A 64 10.56 -21.00 20.94
CA GLU A 64 11.67 -21.05 21.91
C GLU A 64 11.23 -21.64 23.26
N LYS A 65 10.10 -21.18 23.81
CA LYS A 65 9.52 -21.71 25.05
C LYS A 65 9.13 -23.19 24.96
N MET A 66 8.75 -23.65 23.77
CA MET A 66 8.41 -25.04 23.49
C MET A 66 9.65 -25.91 23.18
N GLY A 67 10.86 -25.34 23.15
CA GLY A 67 12.08 -26.03 22.76
C GLY A 67 12.17 -26.41 21.28
N LEU A 68 11.35 -25.80 20.42
CA LEU A 68 11.30 -26.05 18.97
C LEU A 68 12.24 -25.07 18.24
N THR A 69 13.55 -25.30 18.37
CA THR A 69 14.61 -24.42 17.81
C THR A 69 15.24 -24.95 16.52
N GLY A 70 14.64 -25.99 15.89
CA GLY A 70 15.14 -26.57 14.65
C GLY A 70 14.92 -25.70 13.42
N GLU A 71 15.37 -26.21 12.27
CA GLU A 71 15.20 -25.59 10.96
C GLU A 71 14.25 -26.40 10.08
N ALA A 72 13.54 -25.70 9.20
CA ALA A 72 12.74 -26.26 8.12
C ALA A 72 12.94 -25.40 6.87
N TYR A 73 13.21 -26.02 5.73
CA TYR A 73 13.56 -25.34 4.47
C TYR A 73 14.76 -24.39 4.59
N GLY A 74 15.74 -24.72 5.47
CA GLY A 74 16.92 -23.87 5.71
C GLY A 74 16.61 -22.58 6.47
N GLN A 75 15.44 -22.50 7.12
CA GLN A 75 15.00 -21.35 7.91
C GLN A 75 14.54 -21.82 9.30
N PRO A 76 14.60 -20.96 10.34
CA PRO A 76 14.05 -21.27 11.65
C PRO A 76 12.60 -21.76 11.56
N VAL A 77 12.28 -22.88 12.24
CA VAL A 77 10.96 -23.56 12.12
C VAL A 77 9.78 -22.66 12.48
N TYR A 78 9.94 -21.64 13.33
CA TYR A 78 8.88 -20.70 13.63
C TYR A 78 8.45 -19.88 12.40
N LEU A 79 9.34 -19.63 11.43
CA LEU A 79 9.00 -18.92 10.19
C LEU A 79 8.07 -19.76 9.29
N LEU A 80 8.25 -21.10 9.29
CA LEU A 80 7.30 -21.99 8.62
C LEU A 80 5.91 -21.90 9.28
N ALA A 81 5.86 -21.87 10.61
CA ALA A 81 4.61 -21.70 11.33
C ALA A 81 3.94 -20.34 11.02
N VAL A 82 4.73 -19.28 10.88
CA VAL A 82 4.23 -17.96 10.42
C VAL A 82 3.65 -18.06 9.00
N ALA A 83 4.37 -18.67 8.06
CA ALA A 83 3.90 -18.84 6.67
C ALA A 83 2.59 -19.65 6.60
N ILE A 84 2.48 -20.71 7.40
CA ILE A 84 1.23 -21.49 7.53
C ILE A 84 0.10 -20.63 8.11
N PHE A 85 0.37 -19.87 9.16
CA PHE A 85 -0.62 -18.98 9.78
C PHE A 85 -1.13 -17.90 8.81
N GLN A 86 -0.22 -17.27 8.07
CA GLN A 86 -0.54 -16.32 7.01
C GLN A 86 -1.44 -16.96 5.95
N SER A 87 -1.07 -18.14 5.47
CA SER A 87 -1.84 -18.87 4.46
C SER A 87 -3.24 -19.28 4.96
N ILE A 88 -3.38 -19.69 6.22
CA ILE A 88 -4.68 -19.94 6.84
C ILE A 88 -5.52 -18.65 6.87
N PHE A 89 -4.90 -17.51 7.17
CA PHE A 89 -5.58 -16.22 7.16
C PHE A 89 -6.11 -15.86 5.76
N TRP A 90 -5.29 -16.07 4.71
CA TRP A 90 -5.72 -15.92 3.32
C TRP A 90 -6.91 -16.83 2.99
N ILE A 91 -6.85 -18.10 3.34
CA ILE A 91 -7.92 -19.07 3.12
C ILE A 91 -9.23 -18.59 3.74
N ILE A 92 -9.21 -18.20 5.01
CA ILE A 92 -10.39 -17.73 5.74
C ILE A 92 -11.00 -16.49 5.08
N ILE A 93 -10.18 -15.51 4.72
CA ILE A 93 -10.69 -14.25 4.15
C ILE A 93 -11.22 -14.44 2.73
N ILE A 94 -10.52 -15.20 1.88
CA ILE A 94 -11.01 -15.49 0.52
C ILE A 94 -12.28 -16.35 0.57
N TRP A 95 -12.33 -17.33 1.46
CA TRP A 95 -13.54 -18.11 1.71
C TRP A 95 -14.71 -17.20 2.13
N LYS A 96 -14.48 -16.28 3.05
CA LYS A 96 -15.48 -15.30 3.49
C LYS A 96 -15.97 -14.43 2.33
N LEU A 97 -15.05 -13.96 1.46
CA LEU A 97 -15.41 -13.22 0.25
C LEU A 97 -16.28 -14.06 -0.68
N GLY A 98 -15.89 -15.30 -0.98
CA GLY A 98 -16.66 -16.24 -1.80
C GLY A 98 -18.06 -16.48 -1.25
N MET A 99 -18.18 -16.70 0.08
CA MET A 99 -19.46 -16.88 0.76
C MET A 99 -20.33 -15.62 0.76
N TYR A 100 -19.70 -14.43 0.88
CA TYR A 100 -20.38 -13.13 0.81
C TYR A 100 -21.00 -12.94 -0.58
N ILE A 101 -20.23 -13.15 -1.63
CA ILE A 101 -20.69 -13.04 -3.03
C ILE A 101 -21.73 -14.10 -3.35
N TYR A 102 -21.52 -15.35 -2.90
CA TYR A 102 -22.53 -16.42 -3.06
C TYR A 102 -23.89 -16.00 -2.49
N ARG A 103 -23.92 -15.37 -1.32
CA ARG A 103 -25.17 -14.95 -0.66
C ARG A 103 -26.03 -14.03 -1.53
N PHE A 104 -25.41 -13.15 -2.30
CA PHE A 104 -26.12 -12.14 -3.08
C PHE A 104 -26.25 -12.48 -4.57
N PHE A 105 -25.32 -13.25 -5.10
CA PHE A 105 -25.19 -13.46 -6.55
C PHE A 105 -25.13 -14.92 -6.97
N GLY A 106 -25.16 -15.85 -6.02
CA GLY A 106 -25.19 -17.29 -6.28
C GLY A 106 -23.79 -17.92 -6.48
N PRO A 107 -23.78 -19.24 -6.76
CA PRO A 107 -22.56 -20.03 -6.72
C PRO A 107 -21.54 -19.70 -7.81
N LEU A 108 -21.99 -19.29 -9.01
CA LEU A 108 -21.08 -18.93 -10.10
C LEU A 108 -20.21 -17.71 -9.73
N LEU A 109 -20.85 -16.63 -9.30
CA LEU A 109 -20.11 -15.40 -8.94
C LEU A 109 -19.33 -15.57 -7.64
N GLY A 110 -19.84 -16.37 -6.68
CA GLY A 110 -19.08 -16.78 -5.50
C GLY A 110 -17.81 -17.56 -5.86
N GLY A 111 -17.90 -18.49 -6.84
CA GLY A 111 -16.75 -19.23 -7.37
C GLY A 111 -15.76 -18.33 -8.09
N LEU A 112 -16.23 -17.38 -8.90
CA LEU A 112 -15.37 -16.39 -9.55
C LEU A 112 -14.65 -15.48 -8.53
N ALA A 113 -15.30 -15.12 -7.42
CA ALA A 113 -14.66 -14.37 -6.34
C ALA A 113 -13.43 -15.12 -5.79
N VAL A 114 -13.56 -16.43 -5.54
CA VAL A 114 -12.44 -17.27 -5.09
C VAL A 114 -11.39 -17.42 -6.20
N PHE A 115 -11.83 -17.71 -7.43
CA PHE A 115 -10.94 -17.88 -8.58
C PHE A 115 -10.05 -16.66 -8.83
N PHE A 116 -10.60 -15.45 -8.83
CA PHE A 116 -9.80 -14.25 -9.08
C PHE A 116 -8.75 -14.02 -7.99
N GLN A 117 -9.00 -14.37 -6.73
CA GLN A 117 -7.98 -14.23 -5.69
C GLN A 117 -6.86 -15.27 -5.85
N ILE A 118 -7.21 -16.51 -6.19
CA ILE A 118 -6.22 -17.53 -6.56
C ILE A 118 -5.42 -17.10 -7.79
N ALA A 119 -6.10 -16.56 -8.82
CA ALA A 119 -5.45 -16.10 -10.04
C ALA A 119 -4.44 -14.97 -9.77
N VAL A 120 -4.76 -13.98 -8.93
CA VAL A 120 -3.83 -12.91 -8.55
C VAL A 120 -2.60 -13.48 -7.85
N ALA A 121 -2.78 -14.42 -6.91
CA ALA A 121 -1.67 -15.10 -6.24
C ALA A 121 -0.79 -15.88 -7.24
N ALA A 122 -1.43 -16.68 -8.12
CA ALA A 122 -0.74 -17.46 -9.14
C ALA A 122 -0.01 -16.59 -10.18
N ILE A 123 -0.59 -15.44 -10.59
CA ILE A 123 0.08 -14.49 -11.49
C ILE A 123 1.34 -13.94 -10.83
N ASN A 124 1.28 -13.57 -9.56
CA ASN A 124 2.44 -13.07 -8.84
C ASN A 124 3.56 -14.11 -8.78
N ARG A 125 3.23 -15.37 -8.50
CA ARG A 125 4.21 -16.45 -8.37
C ARG A 125 4.77 -16.91 -9.72
N TYR A 126 3.91 -17.20 -10.69
CA TYR A 126 4.30 -17.94 -11.89
C TYR A 126 4.50 -17.06 -13.13
N LEU A 127 3.73 -15.99 -13.29
CA LEU A 127 3.83 -15.14 -14.49
C LEU A 127 4.69 -13.92 -14.26
N ALA A 128 4.58 -13.28 -13.10
CA ALA A 128 5.37 -12.10 -12.78
C ALA A 128 6.76 -12.43 -12.22
N ASN A 129 7.07 -13.72 -12.05
CA ASN A 129 8.37 -14.24 -11.58
C ASN A 129 8.87 -13.56 -10.28
N ARG A 130 7.98 -13.34 -9.33
CA ARG A 130 8.29 -12.66 -8.06
C ARG A 130 8.77 -13.61 -6.96
N GLY A 131 8.92 -14.89 -7.28
CA GLY A 131 9.43 -15.89 -6.35
C GLY A 131 8.42 -16.35 -5.29
N SER A 132 7.31 -15.61 -5.03
CA SER A 132 6.32 -16.00 -4.03
C SER A 132 4.91 -15.54 -4.39
N MET A 133 3.90 -16.11 -3.68
CA MET A 133 2.50 -15.70 -3.78
C MET A 133 2.10 -14.65 -2.73
N TYR A 134 3.04 -14.09 -2.01
CA TYR A 134 2.87 -13.24 -0.84
C TYR A 134 2.29 -13.94 0.40
N SER A 135 1.46 -14.94 0.30
CA SER A 135 0.90 -15.68 1.44
C SER A 135 1.96 -16.45 2.24
N GLU A 136 3.03 -16.90 1.59
CA GLU A 136 4.18 -17.60 2.18
C GLU A 136 5.41 -16.69 2.40
N SER A 137 5.37 -15.46 1.88
CA SER A 137 6.44 -14.49 2.09
C SER A 137 6.43 -13.96 3.52
N ILE A 138 7.60 -13.93 4.15
CA ILE A 138 7.75 -13.33 5.48
C ILE A 138 7.86 -11.81 5.33
N MET A 139 6.70 -11.19 5.06
CA MET A 139 6.56 -9.76 4.82
C MET A 139 5.13 -9.28 5.10
N THR A 140 4.95 -7.99 5.22
CA THR A 140 3.68 -7.34 5.61
C THR A 140 2.54 -7.56 4.61
N GLU A 141 2.84 -7.74 3.32
CA GLU A 141 1.87 -8.02 2.27
C GLU A 141 1.06 -9.27 2.54
N ALA A 142 1.65 -10.25 3.22
CA ALA A 142 0.98 -11.49 3.60
C ALA A 142 -0.29 -11.25 4.44
N PHE A 143 -0.35 -10.18 5.21
CA PHE A 143 -1.55 -9.77 5.95
C PHE A 143 -2.28 -8.60 5.29
N ALA A 144 -1.57 -7.65 4.72
CA ALA A 144 -2.16 -6.45 4.16
C ALA A 144 -3.15 -6.76 3.02
N MET A 145 -2.81 -7.70 2.13
CA MET A 145 -3.69 -8.08 1.02
C MET A 145 -5.02 -8.70 1.48
N PRO A 146 -5.06 -9.75 2.31
CA PRO A 146 -6.33 -10.30 2.79
C PRO A 146 -7.10 -9.32 3.68
N LEU A 147 -6.43 -8.46 4.45
CA LEU A 147 -7.09 -7.41 5.21
C LEU A 147 -7.76 -6.37 4.30
N PHE A 148 -7.19 -6.09 3.13
CA PHE A 148 -7.85 -5.26 2.12
C PHE A 148 -9.17 -5.87 1.62
N LEU A 149 -9.19 -7.18 1.37
CA LEU A 149 -10.41 -7.89 1.00
C LEU A 149 -11.46 -7.79 2.13
N LEU A 150 -11.03 -8.00 3.36
CA LEU A 150 -11.90 -7.95 4.52
C LEU A 150 -12.49 -6.55 4.73
N LEU A 151 -11.68 -5.52 4.59
CA LEU A 151 -12.11 -4.12 4.65
C LEU A 151 -13.15 -3.82 3.56
N THR A 152 -12.91 -4.27 2.33
CA THR A 152 -13.85 -4.07 1.22
C THR A 152 -15.19 -4.76 1.50
N ILE A 153 -15.19 -5.98 2.07
CA ILE A 153 -16.42 -6.67 2.49
C ILE A 153 -17.18 -5.83 3.53
N TYR A 154 -16.46 -5.26 4.52
CA TYR A 154 -17.12 -4.44 5.55
C TYR A 154 -17.61 -3.10 5.01
N LEU A 155 -16.92 -2.49 4.04
CA LEU A 155 -17.44 -1.31 3.34
C LEU A 155 -18.71 -1.65 2.55
N TRP A 156 -18.75 -2.76 1.82
CA TRP A 156 -19.96 -3.22 1.14
C TRP A 156 -21.12 -3.43 2.12
N ASP A 157 -20.88 -4.13 3.25
CA ASP A 157 -21.88 -4.33 4.27
C ASP A 157 -22.37 -3.01 4.88
N LEU A 158 -21.46 -2.08 5.18
CA LEU A 158 -21.78 -0.78 5.79
C LEU A 158 -22.70 0.07 4.89
N PHE A 159 -22.44 0.04 3.57
CA PHE A 159 -23.24 0.79 2.62
C PHE A 159 -24.49 0.05 2.14
N GLU A 160 -24.59 -1.25 2.36
CA GLU A 160 -25.84 -2.00 2.18
C GLU A 160 -26.77 -1.76 3.37
N GLU A 161 -26.28 -1.98 4.57
CA GLU A 161 -27.01 -1.78 5.82
C GLU A 161 -26.09 -1.22 6.90
N TYR A 162 -26.35 0.03 7.30
CA TYR A 162 -25.56 0.68 8.34
C TYR A 162 -25.79 0.02 9.70
N ARG A 163 -24.80 -0.71 10.17
CA ARG A 163 -24.79 -1.37 11.48
C ARG A 163 -23.58 -0.93 12.29
N THR A 164 -23.78 -0.57 13.55
CA THR A 164 -22.69 -0.22 14.47
C THR A 164 -21.64 -1.33 14.58
N SER A 165 -22.07 -2.61 14.58
CA SER A 165 -21.13 -3.74 14.63
C SER A 165 -20.21 -3.82 13.41
N THR A 166 -20.72 -3.47 12.21
CA THR A 166 -19.90 -3.40 10.99
C THR A 166 -18.91 -2.25 11.07
N LEU A 167 -19.33 -1.11 11.61
CA LEU A 167 -18.48 0.06 11.78
C LEU A 167 -17.33 -0.21 12.77
N VAL A 168 -17.61 -0.89 13.89
CA VAL A 168 -16.58 -1.32 14.85
C VAL A 168 -15.59 -2.29 14.20
N LYS A 169 -16.07 -3.26 13.42
CA LYS A 169 -15.19 -4.20 12.68
C LYS A 169 -14.32 -3.47 11.67
N LEU A 170 -14.89 -2.51 10.94
CA LEU A 170 -14.17 -1.68 9.99
C LEU A 170 -13.06 -0.88 10.68
N PHE A 171 -13.38 -0.24 11.81
CA PHE A 171 -12.41 0.48 12.64
C PHE A 171 -11.26 -0.44 13.09
N LEU A 172 -11.58 -1.60 13.69
CA LEU A 172 -10.58 -2.54 14.20
C LEU A 172 -9.68 -3.08 13.08
N VAL A 173 -10.26 -3.43 11.92
CA VAL A 173 -9.49 -3.90 10.76
C VAL A 173 -8.61 -2.78 10.21
N THR A 174 -9.08 -1.54 10.18
CA THR A 174 -8.28 -0.39 9.73
C THR A 174 -7.09 -0.16 10.64
N VAL A 175 -7.29 -0.11 11.97
CA VAL A 175 -6.20 0.02 12.94
C VAL A 175 -5.19 -1.11 12.78
N LEU A 176 -5.65 -2.37 12.79
CA LEU A 176 -4.78 -3.54 12.63
C LEU A 176 -3.96 -3.47 11.34
N THR A 177 -4.59 -3.08 10.24
CA THR A 177 -3.93 -3.08 8.94
C THR A 177 -2.85 -2.01 8.85
N ILE A 178 -3.13 -0.82 9.38
CA ILE A 178 -2.15 0.28 9.38
C ILE A 178 -0.99 -0.02 10.34
N THR A 179 -1.23 -0.67 11.49
CA THR A 179 -0.15 -1.08 12.40
C THR A 179 0.74 -2.19 11.83
N ILE A 180 0.22 -3.00 10.90
CA ILE A 180 1.03 -3.99 10.17
C ILE A 180 1.85 -3.30 9.07
N ARG A 181 1.27 -2.28 8.40
CA ARG A 181 1.90 -1.59 7.28
C ARG A 181 1.33 -0.18 7.13
N LYS A 182 2.15 0.83 7.35
CA LYS A 182 1.75 2.26 7.28
C LYS A 182 1.17 2.67 5.92
N HIS A 183 1.71 2.12 4.82
CA HIS A 183 1.14 2.33 3.48
C HIS A 183 -0.37 2.04 3.43
N MET A 184 -0.89 1.17 4.29
CA MET A 184 -2.32 0.84 4.36
C MET A 184 -3.19 1.98 4.93
N MET A 185 -2.65 3.16 5.19
CA MET A 185 -3.44 4.40 5.33
C MET A 185 -4.34 4.67 4.11
N VAL A 186 -4.01 4.08 2.97
CA VAL A 186 -4.89 3.96 1.79
C VAL A 186 -6.29 3.43 2.15
N PHE A 187 -6.42 2.55 3.14
CA PHE A 187 -7.71 2.04 3.59
C PHE A 187 -8.54 3.09 4.29
N LEU A 188 -7.90 3.84 5.18
CA LEU A 188 -8.55 4.94 5.86
C LEU A 188 -8.99 6.01 4.87
N ALA A 189 -8.10 6.37 3.93
CA ALA A 189 -8.42 7.32 2.87
C ALA A 189 -9.57 6.82 1.98
N THR A 190 -9.59 5.52 1.64
CA THR A 190 -10.70 4.91 0.89
C THR A 190 -12.01 4.97 1.68
N TRP A 191 -11.99 4.57 2.95
CA TRP A 191 -13.18 4.64 3.80
C TRP A 191 -13.71 6.07 3.93
N MET A 192 -12.84 7.03 4.23
CA MET A 192 -13.23 8.44 4.35
C MET A 192 -13.72 9.01 3.02
N GLY A 193 -13.03 8.72 1.91
CA GLY A 193 -13.43 9.16 0.57
C GLY A 193 -14.81 8.61 0.16
N VAL A 194 -15.04 7.31 0.36
CA VAL A 194 -16.34 6.69 0.08
C VAL A 194 -17.43 7.26 1.00
N ALA A 195 -17.16 7.42 2.29
CA ALA A 195 -18.11 8.00 3.23
C ALA A 195 -18.47 9.46 2.86
N PHE A 196 -17.50 10.24 2.40
CA PHE A 196 -17.69 11.60 1.93
C PHE A 196 -18.56 11.66 0.66
N VAL A 197 -18.26 10.84 -0.34
CA VAL A 197 -19.07 10.77 -1.57
C VAL A 197 -20.50 10.34 -1.24
N MET A 198 -20.69 9.37 -0.37
CA MET A 198 -22.04 8.96 0.07
C MET A 198 -22.77 10.07 0.84
N PHE A 199 -22.04 10.87 1.62
CA PHE A 199 -22.61 12.05 2.27
C PHE A 199 -23.10 13.09 1.25
N LEU A 200 -22.35 13.33 0.18
CA LEU A 200 -22.73 14.30 -0.84
C LEU A 200 -23.94 13.86 -1.68
N PHE A 201 -23.98 12.59 -2.08
CA PHE A 201 -24.92 12.11 -3.11
C PHE A 201 -26.08 11.28 -2.55
N VAL A 202 -26.01 10.75 -1.33
CA VAL A 202 -27.05 9.91 -0.75
C VAL A 202 -27.75 10.65 0.40
N LYS A 203 -28.98 11.14 0.14
CA LYS A 203 -29.78 11.93 1.10
C LYS A 203 -29.84 11.28 2.50
N LYS A 204 -30.12 9.97 2.57
CA LYS A 204 -30.18 9.20 3.83
C LYS A 204 -28.89 9.26 4.65
N TYR A 205 -27.73 9.32 3.98
CA TYR A 205 -26.42 9.46 4.65
C TYR A 205 -26.20 10.86 5.18
N ARG A 206 -26.57 11.87 4.40
CA ARG A 206 -26.47 13.28 4.79
C ARG A 206 -27.32 13.62 6.01
N GLU A 207 -28.54 13.10 6.08
CA GLU A 207 -29.46 13.37 7.18
C GLU A 207 -29.11 12.62 8.48
N SER A 208 -28.37 11.52 8.43
CA SER A 208 -28.14 10.60 9.56
C SER A 208 -26.86 10.85 10.36
N LYS A 209 -26.13 11.92 10.12
CA LYS A 209 -24.81 12.21 10.75
C LYS A 209 -23.77 11.08 10.62
N ARG A 210 -24.02 10.08 9.77
CA ARG A 210 -23.17 8.88 9.62
C ARG A 210 -21.78 9.20 9.12
N PHE A 211 -21.66 10.24 8.28
CA PHE A 211 -20.37 10.74 7.85
C PHE A 211 -19.54 11.28 9.01
N LEU A 212 -20.15 12.05 9.90
CA LEU A 212 -19.45 12.57 11.08
C LEU A 212 -18.93 11.46 11.99
N VAL A 213 -19.74 10.41 12.21
CA VAL A 213 -19.29 9.23 12.98
C VAL A 213 -18.10 8.54 12.30
N SER A 214 -18.14 8.37 10.97
CA SER A 214 -17.01 7.81 10.23
C SER A 214 -15.75 8.68 10.34
N LEU A 215 -15.90 10.00 10.28
CA LEU A 215 -14.79 10.94 10.42
C LEU A 215 -14.16 10.86 11.82
N VAL A 216 -14.96 10.85 12.88
CA VAL A 216 -14.49 10.72 14.27
C VAL A 216 -13.75 9.39 14.46
N LEU A 217 -14.28 8.29 13.93
CA LEU A 217 -13.60 6.98 14.00
C LEU A 217 -12.34 6.93 13.14
N GLY A 218 -12.31 7.64 12.02
CA GLY A 218 -11.10 7.77 11.21
C GLY A 218 -9.97 8.47 11.97
N VAL A 219 -10.29 9.59 12.63
CA VAL A 219 -9.31 10.29 13.50
C VAL A 219 -8.90 9.41 14.69
N ALA A 220 -9.85 8.73 15.32
CA ALA A 220 -9.57 7.80 16.41
C ALA A 220 -8.67 6.64 15.97
N ALA A 221 -8.82 6.14 14.72
CA ALA A 221 -7.94 5.11 14.18
C ALA A 221 -6.49 5.59 14.06
N LEU A 222 -6.27 6.83 13.60
CA LEU A 222 -4.92 7.42 13.54
C LEU A 222 -4.30 7.54 14.93
N ILE A 223 -5.05 8.05 15.89
CA ILE A 223 -4.59 8.16 17.28
C ILE A 223 -4.24 6.78 17.85
N CYS A 224 -5.07 5.76 17.63
CA CYS A 224 -4.80 4.40 18.09
C CYS A 224 -3.53 3.82 17.44
N VAL A 225 -3.35 4.02 16.13
CA VAL A 225 -2.16 3.54 15.42
C VAL A 225 -0.89 4.19 15.98
N THR A 226 -0.89 5.51 16.14
CA THR A 226 0.24 6.24 16.73
C THR A 226 0.52 5.77 18.16
N ALA A 227 -0.51 5.64 19.00
CA ALA A 227 -0.35 5.18 20.38
C ALA A 227 0.19 3.74 20.47
N ILE A 228 -0.21 2.84 19.56
CA ILE A 228 0.31 1.48 19.48
C ILE A 228 1.80 1.50 19.09
N ASP A 229 2.16 2.28 18.08
CA ASP A 229 3.52 2.38 17.58
C ASP A 229 4.48 2.98 18.64
N GLU A 230 4.08 4.08 19.28
CA GLU A 230 4.83 4.71 20.36
C GLU A 230 4.96 3.80 21.60
N SER A 231 3.87 3.10 21.98
CA SER A 231 3.91 2.15 23.10
C SER A 231 4.83 0.96 22.81
N TYR A 232 4.83 0.48 21.57
CA TYR A 232 5.73 -0.57 21.12
C TYR A 232 7.20 -0.11 21.20
N ASN A 233 7.51 1.07 20.68
CA ASN A 233 8.87 1.61 20.73
C ASN A 233 9.31 1.92 22.15
N HIS A 234 8.40 2.38 23.03
CA HIS A 234 8.70 2.53 24.45
C HIS A 234 9.05 1.19 25.10
N ALA A 235 8.29 0.13 24.82
CA ALA A 235 8.55 -1.19 25.40
C ALA A 235 9.87 -1.81 24.91
N ILE A 236 10.29 -1.55 23.67
CA ILE A 236 11.50 -2.17 23.08
C ILE A 236 12.74 -1.29 23.24
N ARG A 237 12.60 0.05 23.16
CA ARG A 237 13.69 1.03 23.08
C ARG A 237 13.71 2.05 24.21
N GLY A 238 12.67 2.08 25.04
CA GLY A 238 12.55 3.06 26.14
C GLY A 238 12.11 4.47 25.71
N VAL A 239 11.74 4.67 24.42
CA VAL A 239 11.38 5.99 23.89
C VAL A 239 9.94 6.01 23.35
N TYR A 240 9.19 7.08 23.66
CA TYR A 240 7.88 7.34 23.09
C TYR A 240 8.04 8.06 21.74
N ALA A 241 8.28 7.29 20.69
CA ALA A 241 8.39 7.78 19.33
C ALA A 241 7.75 6.79 18.34
N SER A 242 7.21 7.29 17.25
CA SER A 242 6.79 6.44 16.13
C SER A 242 8.03 5.85 15.43
N HIS A 243 7.84 4.83 14.58
CA HIS A 243 8.91 4.33 13.72
C HIS A 243 9.49 5.45 12.85
N VAL A 244 10.79 5.37 12.59
CA VAL A 244 11.58 6.38 11.87
C VAL A 244 11.66 6.11 10.37
N ASN A 245 12.25 7.05 9.61
CA ASN A 245 12.45 6.99 8.14
C ASN A 245 11.14 6.89 7.34
N GLY A 246 10.04 7.43 7.89
CA GLY A 246 8.75 7.41 7.22
C GLY A 246 8.60 8.40 6.05
N ASN A 247 9.53 9.35 5.89
CA ASN A 247 9.46 10.43 4.91
C ASN A 247 10.46 10.26 3.75
N MET A 248 11.46 9.41 3.89
CA MET A 248 12.52 9.20 2.88
C MET A 248 11.97 9.00 1.46
N CYS A 249 11.02 8.11 1.27
CA CYS A 249 10.45 7.85 -0.07
C CYS A 249 9.76 9.08 -0.69
N ALA A 250 9.14 9.93 0.12
CA ALA A 250 8.54 11.17 -0.38
C ALA A 250 9.61 12.21 -0.76
N ILE A 251 10.68 12.31 0.03
CA ILE A 251 11.82 13.17 -0.29
C ILE A 251 12.49 12.72 -1.58
N GLU A 252 12.71 11.40 -1.77
CA GLU A 252 13.22 10.81 -3.01
C GLU A 252 12.41 11.29 -4.23
N THR A 253 11.07 11.21 -4.11
CA THR A 253 10.14 11.63 -5.18
C THR A 253 10.28 13.11 -5.49
N MET A 254 10.42 13.98 -4.48
CA MET A 254 10.59 15.41 -4.66
C MET A 254 11.95 15.75 -5.27
N LEU A 255 13.04 15.20 -4.73
CA LEU A 255 14.40 15.42 -5.25
C LEU A 255 14.55 15.05 -6.72
N TYR A 256 13.79 14.07 -7.20
CA TYR A 256 13.79 13.68 -8.60
C TYR A 256 13.41 14.82 -9.55
N THR A 257 12.60 15.77 -9.08
CA THR A 257 12.09 16.90 -9.88
C THR A 257 12.62 18.25 -9.47
N GLU A 258 13.43 18.33 -8.40
CA GLU A 258 13.93 19.60 -7.88
C GLU A 258 14.87 20.34 -8.83
N VAL A 259 14.97 21.64 -8.62
CA VAL A 259 15.80 22.58 -9.39
C VAL A 259 16.89 23.19 -8.49
N PRO A 260 17.98 23.75 -9.04
CA PRO A 260 19.07 24.33 -8.24
C PRO A 260 18.60 25.40 -7.23
N GLU A 261 17.56 26.16 -7.58
CA GLU A 261 16.97 27.21 -6.77
C GLU A 261 16.34 26.69 -5.47
N SER A 262 16.02 25.38 -5.40
CA SER A 262 15.51 24.78 -4.17
C SER A 262 16.47 24.84 -2.99
N LYS A 263 17.78 24.98 -3.25
CA LYS A 263 18.79 25.20 -2.19
C LYS A 263 18.53 26.48 -1.40
N GLU A 264 18.00 27.53 -2.04
CA GLU A 264 17.70 28.80 -1.39
C GLU A 264 16.61 28.66 -0.31
N LEU A 265 15.72 27.64 -0.43
CA LEU A 265 14.68 27.37 0.57
C LEU A 265 15.24 27.00 1.93
N PHE A 266 16.47 26.50 1.96
CA PHE A 266 17.15 26.05 3.16
C PHE A 266 18.12 27.10 3.76
N SER A 267 18.37 28.23 3.11
CA SER A 267 19.28 29.27 3.58
C SER A 267 18.99 29.78 5.01
N LYS A 268 17.73 29.74 5.44
CA LYS A 268 17.30 30.10 6.80
C LYS A 268 17.83 29.15 7.89
N TYR A 269 18.38 28.01 7.55
CA TYR A 269 18.91 27.03 8.51
C TYR A 269 20.42 27.10 8.70
N ALA A 270 21.13 28.00 7.99
CA ALA A 270 22.58 28.19 8.15
C ALA A 270 22.99 28.41 9.61
N ASP A 271 22.22 29.25 10.33
CA ASP A 271 22.46 29.59 11.75
C ASP A 271 21.36 28.96 12.68
N SER A 272 20.71 27.89 12.29
CA SER A 272 19.65 27.27 13.11
C SER A 272 20.24 26.50 14.29
N GLU A 273 19.74 26.74 15.50
CA GLU A 273 20.12 25.94 16.68
C GLU A 273 19.52 24.53 16.66
N GLU A 274 18.32 24.38 16.11
CA GLU A 274 17.61 23.10 16.06
C GLU A 274 18.13 22.19 14.95
N PHE A 275 18.45 22.77 13.79
CA PHE A 275 18.96 22.07 12.60
C PHE A 275 20.19 22.83 12.05
N PRO A 276 21.33 22.80 12.74
CA PRO A 276 22.52 23.55 12.35
C PRO A 276 23.02 23.11 10.98
N HIS A 277 23.25 24.07 10.07
CA HIS A 277 23.76 23.81 8.72
C HIS A 277 22.92 22.82 7.88
N LEU A 278 21.59 22.79 8.07
CA LEU A 278 20.69 21.96 7.25
C LEU A 278 20.71 22.37 5.75
N ASP A 279 21.03 23.61 5.46
CA ASP A 279 21.27 24.14 4.12
C ASP A 279 22.47 23.46 3.42
N GLU A 280 23.56 23.21 4.14
CA GLU A 280 24.71 22.47 3.61
C GLU A 280 24.37 20.99 3.36
N LEU A 281 23.65 20.36 4.30
CA LEU A 281 23.16 18.99 4.13
C LEU A 281 22.29 18.86 2.88
N TYR A 282 21.29 19.73 2.73
CA TYR A 282 20.39 19.66 1.59
C TYR A 282 21.15 19.95 0.27
N ALA A 283 22.04 20.93 0.25
CA ALA A 283 22.87 21.22 -0.91
C ALA A 283 23.72 19.99 -1.31
N HIS A 284 24.34 19.31 -0.34
CA HIS A 284 25.10 18.09 -0.58
C HIS A 284 24.22 16.96 -1.17
N ILE A 285 23.03 16.72 -0.61
CA ILE A 285 22.08 15.71 -1.11
C ILE A 285 21.68 16.04 -2.56
N TYR A 286 21.27 17.28 -2.82
CA TYR A 286 20.87 17.74 -4.15
C TYR A 286 22.01 17.57 -5.17
N ASP A 287 23.21 18.08 -4.85
CA ASP A 287 24.36 17.99 -5.76
C ASP A 287 24.76 16.55 -6.06
N THR A 288 24.70 15.67 -5.05
CA THR A 288 24.97 14.24 -5.23
C THR A 288 23.95 13.57 -6.16
N VAL A 289 22.67 13.92 -6.07
CA VAL A 289 21.62 13.44 -6.98
C VAL A 289 21.92 13.87 -8.42
N GLN A 290 22.36 15.11 -8.62
CA GLN A 290 22.74 15.63 -9.94
C GLN A 290 24.02 14.97 -10.49
N GLU A 291 25.06 14.84 -9.69
CA GLU A 291 26.32 14.18 -10.06
C GLU A 291 26.12 12.73 -10.47
N LYS A 292 25.24 12.02 -9.79
CA LYS A 292 24.89 10.62 -10.11
C LYS A 292 23.89 10.48 -11.26
N GLN A 293 23.42 11.58 -11.82
CA GLN A 293 22.44 11.59 -12.91
C GLN A 293 21.10 10.92 -12.55
N TYR A 294 20.64 11.11 -11.33
CA TYR A 294 19.38 10.53 -10.83
C TYR A 294 18.17 11.44 -10.96
N ALA A 295 18.36 12.71 -11.36
CA ALA A 295 17.25 13.64 -11.55
C ALA A 295 16.52 13.43 -12.88
N ILE A 296 15.36 14.07 -13.03
CA ILE A 296 14.47 13.95 -14.18
C ILE A 296 15.15 14.34 -15.51
N GLU A 297 16.15 15.20 -15.49
CA GLU A 297 16.90 15.64 -16.67
C GLU A 297 17.67 14.50 -17.38
N TYR A 298 17.87 13.38 -16.69
CA TYR A 298 18.71 12.29 -17.18
C TYR A 298 17.92 11.09 -17.74
N TYR A 299 16.56 11.13 -17.73
CA TYR A 299 15.82 10.05 -18.37
C TYR A 299 15.97 10.07 -19.90
N GLU A 300 15.97 8.92 -20.52
CA GLU A 300 16.07 8.79 -21.98
C GLU A 300 14.88 9.47 -22.67
N GLY A 301 15.16 10.48 -23.48
CA GLY A 301 14.16 11.29 -24.17
C GLY A 301 13.90 12.66 -23.55
N PHE A 302 14.55 13.01 -22.43
CA PHE A 302 14.44 14.35 -21.87
C PHE A 302 14.96 15.41 -22.86
N THR A 303 14.16 16.44 -23.10
CA THR A 303 14.53 17.58 -23.95
C THR A 303 14.56 18.88 -23.16
N SER A 304 13.51 19.16 -22.42
CA SER A 304 13.41 20.27 -21.48
C SER A 304 12.25 20.04 -20.52
N ARG A 305 12.26 20.68 -19.36
CA ARG A 305 11.16 20.61 -18.39
C ARG A 305 9.83 21.10 -18.95
N GLU A 306 9.85 22.10 -19.83
CA GLU A 306 8.64 22.67 -20.45
C GLU A 306 8.01 21.74 -21.49
N ASN A 307 8.81 20.87 -22.13
CA ASN A 307 8.36 19.95 -23.18
C ASN A 307 7.88 18.60 -22.60
N LEU A 308 8.03 18.37 -21.30
CA LEU A 308 7.57 17.15 -20.67
C LEU A 308 6.06 16.95 -20.90
N SER A 309 5.67 15.74 -21.23
CA SER A 309 4.28 15.39 -21.50
C SER A 309 3.92 14.04 -20.90
N VAL A 310 2.89 14.00 -20.08
CA VAL A 310 2.37 12.73 -19.54
C VAL A 310 2.04 11.75 -20.68
N VAL A 311 1.53 12.22 -21.82
CA VAL A 311 1.12 11.34 -22.92
C VAL A 311 2.31 10.69 -23.64
N ASN A 312 3.40 11.43 -23.82
CA ASN A 312 4.56 10.98 -24.59
C ASN A 312 5.61 10.29 -23.72
N ASP A 313 5.81 10.79 -22.49
CA ASP A 313 7.01 10.47 -21.70
C ASP A 313 6.74 9.50 -20.54
N TRP A 314 5.47 9.27 -20.15
CA TRP A 314 5.18 8.57 -18.90
C TRP A 314 5.82 7.18 -18.78
N VAL A 315 6.01 6.44 -19.88
CA VAL A 315 6.61 5.09 -19.83
C VAL A 315 8.09 5.18 -19.49
N THR A 316 8.87 5.91 -20.31
CA THR A 316 10.33 6.05 -20.14
C THR A 316 10.67 6.79 -18.84
N LEU A 317 9.91 7.82 -18.51
CA LEU A 317 10.08 8.59 -17.30
C LEU A 317 9.87 7.73 -16.05
N VAL A 318 8.79 6.94 -15.98
CA VAL A 318 8.54 6.08 -14.81
C VAL A 318 9.51 4.90 -14.75
N GLU A 319 10.01 4.42 -15.88
CA GLU A 319 11.06 3.39 -15.90
C GLU A 319 12.39 3.93 -15.33
N HIS A 320 12.82 5.11 -15.73
CA HIS A 320 14.00 5.76 -15.15
C HIS A 320 13.80 6.06 -13.65
N TYR A 321 12.66 6.68 -13.30
CA TYR A 321 12.31 6.96 -11.91
C TYR A 321 12.39 5.71 -11.02
N ALA A 322 11.85 4.57 -11.50
CA ALA A 322 11.88 3.31 -10.76
C ALA A 322 13.28 2.71 -10.59
N GLN A 323 14.24 3.08 -11.46
CA GLN A 323 15.63 2.61 -11.38
C GLN A 323 16.44 3.39 -10.34
N VAL A 324 16.18 4.70 -10.20
CA VAL A 324 17.02 5.59 -9.39
C VAL A 324 16.49 5.85 -7.99
N LEU A 325 15.18 5.63 -7.75
CA LEU A 325 14.51 6.03 -6.51
C LEU A 325 15.16 5.41 -5.26
N ASP A 326 15.27 4.07 -5.22
CA ASP A 326 15.89 3.37 -4.09
C ASP A 326 17.34 3.85 -3.84
N ASP A 327 18.08 4.21 -4.89
CA ASP A 327 19.45 4.72 -4.78
C ASP A 327 19.50 6.15 -4.21
N ILE A 328 18.53 7.02 -4.56
CA ILE A 328 18.42 8.36 -3.96
C ILE A 328 18.22 8.21 -2.45
N GLY A 329 17.33 7.34 -2.00
CA GLY A 329 17.06 7.13 -0.60
C GLY A 329 18.21 6.47 0.15
N TYR A 330 18.49 5.22 -0.21
CA TYR A 330 19.43 4.39 0.56
C TYR A 330 20.90 4.72 0.35
N SER A 331 21.27 5.31 -0.79
CA SER A 331 22.69 5.60 -1.11
C SER A 331 23.05 7.09 -0.96
N ILE A 332 22.06 7.98 -0.81
CA ILE A 332 22.30 9.43 -0.68
C ILE A 332 21.65 9.98 0.58
N ILE A 333 20.29 9.96 0.69
CA ILE A 333 19.58 10.62 1.81
C ILE A 333 19.99 10.00 3.15
N TYR A 334 19.82 8.69 3.30
CA TYR A 334 20.07 7.99 4.55
C TYR A 334 21.54 8.11 5.03
N PRO A 335 22.58 7.88 4.21
CA PRO A 335 23.96 8.08 4.65
C PRO A 335 24.29 9.52 4.98
N SER A 336 23.74 10.50 4.23
CA SER A 336 23.97 11.93 4.47
C SER A 336 23.31 12.39 5.76
N GLY A 337 22.07 11.93 6.04
CA GLY A 337 21.38 12.19 7.29
C GLY A 337 22.12 11.65 8.50
N ASN A 338 22.60 10.39 8.42
CA ASN A 338 23.40 9.78 9.49
C ASN A 338 24.71 10.53 9.73
N ALA A 339 25.43 10.91 8.67
CA ALA A 339 26.67 11.68 8.80
C ALA A 339 26.42 13.06 9.43
N TYR A 340 25.35 13.74 9.03
CA TYR A 340 24.93 15.02 9.60
C TYR A 340 24.64 14.89 11.10
N VAL A 341 23.84 13.89 11.52
CA VAL A 341 23.52 13.70 12.94
C VAL A 341 24.77 13.36 13.73
N ALA A 342 25.65 12.50 13.21
CA ALA A 342 26.92 12.18 13.87
C ALA A 342 27.85 13.40 14.04
N GLN A 343 27.81 14.34 13.11
CA GLN A 343 28.63 15.56 13.14
C GLN A 343 28.11 16.61 14.12
N TYR A 344 26.81 16.88 14.08
CA TYR A 344 26.22 18.01 14.83
C TYR A 344 25.57 17.62 16.15
N PHE A 345 25.33 16.32 16.40
CA PHE A 345 24.69 15.77 17.60
C PHE A 345 25.45 14.54 18.14
N PRO A 346 26.77 14.61 18.33
CA PRO A 346 27.62 13.46 18.69
C PRO A 346 27.32 12.89 20.07
N GLU A 347 26.59 13.61 20.93
CA GLU A 347 26.19 13.19 22.27
C GLU A 347 25.00 12.24 22.31
N LEU A 348 24.27 12.08 21.18
CA LEU A 348 23.09 11.24 21.13
C LEU A 348 23.48 9.76 21.06
N ASP A 349 22.77 8.93 21.82
CA ASP A 349 22.84 7.50 21.63
C ASP A 349 22.19 7.09 20.28
N ASN A 350 22.41 5.84 19.88
CA ASN A 350 21.92 5.34 18.58
C ASN A 350 20.40 5.50 18.37
N THR A 351 19.59 5.33 19.42
CA THR A 351 18.13 5.47 19.33
C THR A 351 17.72 6.93 19.13
N HIS A 352 18.31 7.84 19.91
CA HIS A 352 18.03 9.28 19.80
C HIS A 352 18.62 9.88 18.52
N ALA A 353 19.75 9.35 18.03
CA ALA A 353 20.33 9.73 16.76
C ALA A 353 19.37 9.38 15.58
N GLN A 354 18.78 8.19 15.57
CA GLN A 354 17.78 7.82 14.55
C GLN A 354 16.51 8.67 14.63
N ILE A 355 16.07 9.06 15.83
CA ILE A 355 14.94 9.99 16.01
C ILE A 355 15.31 11.36 15.45
N LYS A 356 16.53 11.84 15.71
CA LYS A 356 16.99 13.14 15.20
C LYS A 356 17.11 13.13 13.66
N GLU A 357 17.60 12.04 13.08
CA GLU A 357 17.63 11.84 11.63
C GLU A 357 16.22 11.93 11.02
N ASP A 358 15.24 11.23 11.59
CA ASP A 358 13.85 11.28 11.14
C ASP A 358 13.25 12.71 11.29
N GLN A 359 13.66 13.49 12.30
CA GLN A 359 13.27 14.90 12.42
C GLN A 359 13.88 15.76 11.31
N VAL A 360 15.14 15.51 10.95
CA VAL A 360 15.83 16.18 9.84
C VAL A 360 15.12 15.85 8.52
N GLU A 361 14.83 14.59 8.26
CA GLU A 361 14.05 14.18 7.08
C GLU A 361 12.67 14.85 7.05
N LYS A 362 11.96 14.90 8.18
CA LYS A 362 10.65 15.58 8.28
C LYS A 362 10.73 17.05 7.95
N GLU A 363 11.80 17.74 8.37
CA GLU A 363 11.95 19.16 8.07
C GLU A 363 12.28 19.37 6.59
N ILE A 364 13.17 18.55 5.99
CA ILE A 364 13.44 18.57 4.54
C ILE A 364 12.13 18.32 3.77
N PHE A 365 11.40 17.26 4.11
CA PHE A 365 10.11 16.93 3.49
C PHE A 365 9.12 18.09 3.56
N LYS A 366 8.98 18.71 4.72
CA LYS A 366 8.05 19.83 4.94
C LYS A 366 8.41 21.04 4.09
N VAL A 367 9.69 21.39 3.99
CA VAL A 367 10.16 22.53 3.18
C VAL A 367 9.85 22.28 1.70
N LEU A 368 10.23 21.12 1.17
CA LEU A 368 9.99 20.74 -0.23
C LEU A 368 8.50 20.63 -0.54
N LEU A 369 7.72 19.98 0.31
CA LEU A 369 6.27 19.85 0.12
C LEU A 369 5.58 21.21 0.05
N MET A 370 5.96 22.16 0.90
CA MET A 370 5.36 23.49 0.91
C MET A 370 5.71 24.29 -0.36
N ASP A 371 6.89 24.07 -0.91
CA ASP A 371 7.31 24.68 -2.18
C ASP A 371 6.58 24.05 -3.35
N ASP A 372 6.56 22.72 -3.44
CA ASP A 372 5.83 21.96 -4.46
C ASP A 372 4.34 22.33 -4.49
N LEU A 373 3.69 22.45 -3.34
CA LEU A 373 2.29 22.86 -3.26
C LEU A 373 2.04 24.26 -3.79
N LYS A 374 2.96 25.21 -3.51
CA LYS A 374 2.87 26.60 -4.03
C LYS A 374 3.03 26.65 -5.55
N LYS A 375 3.96 25.86 -6.08
CA LYS A 375 4.30 25.80 -7.50
C LYS A 375 3.37 24.91 -8.30
N PHE A 376 2.63 24.00 -7.66
CA PHE A 376 1.88 22.92 -8.31
C PHE A 376 0.98 23.41 -9.46
N PHE A 377 0.32 24.53 -9.32
CA PHE A 377 -0.57 25.10 -10.37
C PHE A 377 0.12 26.13 -11.27
N THR A 378 1.42 26.37 -11.09
CA THR A 378 2.20 27.29 -11.91
C THR A 378 2.92 26.55 -13.05
N LYS A 379 3.64 27.28 -13.89
CA LYS A 379 4.52 26.69 -14.93
C LYS A 379 5.69 25.93 -14.31
N GLU A 380 6.22 26.42 -13.21
CA GLU A 380 7.38 25.84 -12.51
C GLU A 380 7.08 24.43 -11.97
N GLY A 381 5.85 24.17 -11.50
CA GLY A 381 5.42 22.84 -11.05
C GLY A 381 5.05 21.86 -12.17
N HIS A 382 5.38 22.17 -13.43
CA HIS A 382 5.03 21.30 -14.56
C HIS A 382 5.66 19.92 -14.46
N ALA A 383 6.97 19.84 -14.16
CA ALA A 383 7.68 18.56 -14.02
C ALA A 383 7.09 17.69 -12.90
N VAL A 384 6.81 18.29 -11.72
CA VAL A 384 6.18 17.60 -10.58
C VAL A 384 4.84 16.98 -10.99
N ARG A 385 3.99 17.74 -11.71
CA ARG A 385 2.71 17.21 -12.21
C ARG A 385 2.90 16.07 -13.19
N VAL A 386 3.85 16.18 -14.13
CA VAL A 386 4.09 15.13 -15.11
C VAL A 386 4.55 13.84 -14.43
N VAL A 387 5.47 13.90 -13.47
CA VAL A 387 5.92 12.73 -12.70
C VAL A 387 4.77 12.13 -11.90
N LEU A 388 4.03 12.95 -11.15
CA LEU A 388 2.88 12.49 -10.37
C LEU A 388 1.84 11.78 -11.23
N PHE A 389 1.40 12.40 -12.34
CA PHE A 389 0.40 11.78 -13.20
C PHE A 389 0.93 10.54 -13.92
N SER A 390 2.21 10.52 -14.30
CA SER A 390 2.85 9.34 -14.88
C SER A 390 2.86 8.15 -13.92
N ASN A 391 3.21 8.39 -12.66
CA ASN A 391 3.15 7.39 -11.60
C ASN A 391 1.70 6.91 -11.35
N ILE A 392 0.73 7.82 -11.30
CA ILE A 392 -0.69 7.45 -11.14
C ILE A 392 -1.15 6.56 -12.31
N ILE A 393 -0.84 6.92 -13.55
CA ILE A 393 -1.17 6.09 -14.73
C ILE A 393 -0.51 4.72 -14.63
N LYS A 394 0.77 4.65 -14.26
CA LYS A 394 1.46 3.37 -14.01
C LYS A 394 0.74 2.53 -12.97
N GLY A 395 0.28 3.17 -11.87
CA GLY A 395 -0.51 2.52 -10.84
C GLY A 395 -1.79 1.90 -11.40
N PHE A 396 -2.54 2.62 -12.21
CA PHE A 396 -3.75 2.10 -12.87
C PHE A 396 -3.42 0.93 -13.83
N VAL A 397 -2.37 1.05 -14.64
CA VAL A 397 -1.97 -0.01 -15.56
C VAL A 397 -1.64 -1.29 -14.78
N ILE A 398 -0.81 -1.20 -13.74
CA ILE A 398 -0.42 -2.36 -12.93
C ILE A 398 -1.62 -2.94 -12.17
N SER A 399 -2.52 -2.13 -11.65
CA SER A 399 -3.72 -2.57 -10.95
C SER A 399 -4.65 -3.41 -11.82
N ALA A 400 -4.68 -3.16 -13.12
CA ALA A 400 -5.46 -3.96 -14.08
C ALA A 400 -4.66 -5.12 -14.68
N ALA A 401 -3.36 -4.95 -14.94
CA ALA A 401 -2.55 -5.86 -15.73
C ALA A 401 -1.43 -6.59 -14.95
N ASN A 402 -1.17 -6.19 -13.71
CA ASN A 402 -0.14 -6.72 -12.78
C ASN A 402 1.32 -6.49 -13.20
N THR A 403 1.68 -6.71 -14.45
CA THR A 403 3.02 -6.44 -15.00
C THR A 403 2.93 -5.33 -16.05
N SER A 404 4.07 -4.82 -16.51
CA SER A 404 4.14 -3.69 -17.46
C SER A 404 4.69 -4.05 -18.84
N PRO A 405 4.30 -5.12 -19.52
CA PRO A 405 4.59 -5.22 -20.93
C PRO A 405 3.75 -4.15 -21.68
N GLN A 406 4.33 -3.52 -22.69
CA GLN A 406 3.69 -2.44 -23.45
C GLN A 406 2.31 -2.81 -24.02
N ILE A 407 2.10 -4.08 -24.36
CA ILE A 407 0.82 -4.59 -24.83
C ILE A 407 -0.28 -4.49 -23.76
N LEU A 408 0.06 -4.67 -22.48
CA LEU A 408 -0.90 -4.61 -21.38
C LEU A 408 -1.34 -3.18 -21.06
N ILE A 409 -0.55 -2.18 -21.42
CA ILE A 409 -0.92 -0.76 -21.31
C ILE A 409 -2.19 -0.48 -22.13
N LYS A 410 -2.20 -0.93 -23.40
CA LYS A 410 -3.35 -0.74 -24.30
C LYS A 410 -4.57 -1.55 -23.82
N ILE A 411 -4.34 -2.77 -23.35
CA ILE A 411 -5.40 -3.63 -22.82
C ILE A 411 -6.00 -3.04 -21.55
N SER A 412 -5.19 -2.48 -20.63
CA SER A 412 -5.69 -1.90 -19.39
C SER A 412 -6.60 -0.70 -19.65
N GLY A 413 -6.26 0.17 -20.59
CA GLY A 413 -7.12 1.29 -21.01
C GLY A 413 -8.50 0.80 -21.49
N PHE A 414 -8.52 -0.22 -22.34
CA PHE A 414 -9.78 -0.85 -22.79
C PHE A 414 -10.59 -1.45 -21.63
N ILE A 415 -9.92 -2.11 -20.69
CA ILE A 415 -10.58 -2.72 -19.52
C ILE A 415 -11.24 -1.64 -18.65
N TYR A 416 -10.59 -0.48 -18.44
CA TYR A 416 -11.19 0.62 -17.70
C TYR A 416 -12.38 1.23 -18.43
N ILE A 417 -12.31 1.42 -19.73
CA ILE A 417 -13.46 1.87 -20.54
C ILE A 417 -14.63 0.90 -20.38
N LEU A 418 -14.38 -0.40 -20.49
CA LEU A 418 -15.38 -1.44 -20.29
C LEU A 418 -15.96 -1.40 -18.87
N PHE A 419 -15.11 -1.24 -17.84
CA PHE A 419 -15.53 -1.12 -16.46
C PHE A 419 -16.50 0.04 -16.25
N PHE A 420 -16.17 1.24 -16.73
CA PHE A 420 -17.04 2.40 -16.62
C PHE A 420 -18.32 2.27 -17.43
N ALA A 421 -18.27 1.68 -18.62
CA ALA A 421 -19.46 1.42 -19.42
C ALA A 421 -20.43 0.48 -18.69
N ILE A 422 -19.92 -0.58 -18.06
CA ILE A 422 -20.72 -1.52 -17.27
C ILE A 422 -21.22 -0.86 -15.97
N PHE A 423 -20.42 -0.03 -15.33
CA PHE A 423 -20.82 0.73 -14.15
C PHE A 423 -22.02 1.65 -14.48
N ILE A 424 -21.93 2.43 -15.54
CA ILE A 424 -23.03 3.29 -16.01
C ILE A 424 -24.27 2.45 -16.37
N MET A 425 -24.07 1.34 -17.08
CA MET A 425 -25.17 0.42 -17.41
C MET A 425 -25.86 -0.13 -16.16
N CYS A 426 -25.10 -0.47 -15.11
CA CYS A 426 -25.67 -0.92 -13.83
C CYS A 426 -26.51 0.17 -13.16
N LEU A 427 -26.05 1.43 -13.19
CA LEU A 427 -26.82 2.57 -12.67
C LEU A 427 -28.12 2.76 -13.46
N LEU A 428 -28.06 2.78 -14.79
CA LEU A 428 -29.22 2.98 -15.66
C LEU A 428 -30.26 1.84 -15.54
N ARG A 429 -29.81 0.62 -15.21
CA ARG A 429 -30.68 -0.55 -15.02
C ARG A 429 -31.14 -0.75 -13.58
N GLY A 430 -30.88 0.19 -12.68
CA GLY A 430 -31.25 0.08 -11.27
C GLY A 430 -30.53 -1.02 -10.46
N LYS A 431 -29.39 -1.53 -10.96
CA LYS A 431 -28.56 -2.52 -10.27
C LYS A 431 -27.67 -1.86 -9.22
N GLU A 432 -28.28 -1.12 -8.31
CA GLU A 432 -27.57 -0.24 -7.36
C GLU A 432 -26.52 -0.97 -6.50
N ARG A 433 -26.81 -2.23 -6.09
CA ARG A 433 -25.86 -3.02 -5.29
C ARG A 433 -24.57 -3.26 -6.04
N VAL A 434 -24.64 -3.70 -7.31
CA VAL A 434 -23.47 -3.95 -8.14
C VAL A 434 -22.72 -2.63 -8.40
N ALA A 435 -23.43 -1.57 -8.74
CA ALA A 435 -22.84 -0.25 -8.96
C ALA A 435 -22.09 0.25 -7.70
N ARG A 436 -22.68 0.11 -6.51
CA ARG A 436 -21.99 0.45 -5.24
C ARG A 436 -20.74 -0.39 -5.02
N MET A 437 -20.81 -1.70 -5.28
CA MET A 437 -19.63 -2.57 -5.18
C MET A 437 -18.52 -2.16 -6.14
N MET A 438 -18.86 -1.89 -7.40
CA MET A 438 -17.90 -1.37 -8.40
C MET A 438 -17.30 -0.04 -7.97
N PHE A 439 -18.13 0.89 -7.47
CA PHE A 439 -17.66 2.21 -7.00
C PHE A 439 -16.66 2.08 -5.85
N ILE A 440 -16.94 1.27 -4.82
CA ILE A 440 -16.06 1.11 -3.66
C ILE A 440 -14.72 0.50 -4.06
N VAL A 441 -14.74 -0.52 -4.92
CA VAL A 441 -13.50 -1.15 -5.43
C VAL A 441 -12.69 -0.17 -6.26
N PHE A 442 -13.34 0.56 -7.16
CA PHE A 442 -12.65 1.56 -7.97
C PHE A 442 -12.10 2.72 -7.11
N ALA A 443 -12.86 3.19 -6.11
CA ALA A 443 -12.39 4.21 -5.18
C ALA A 443 -11.13 3.74 -4.41
N GLY A 444 -11.12 2.50 -3.91
CA GLY A 444 -9.95 1.93 -3.26
C GLY A 444 -8.74 1.81 -4.19
N LEU A 445 -8.97 1.37 -5.42
CA LEU A 445 -7.95 1.30 -6.47
C LEU A 445 -7.40 2.70 -6.80
N ALA A 446 -8.27 3.68 -7.02
CA ALA A 446 -7.88 5.03 -7.38
C ALA A 446 -7.10 5.72 -6.23
N VAL A 447 -7.59 5.61 -5.00
CA VAL A 447 -6.87 6.14 -3.82
C VAL A 447 -5.50 5.51 -3.69
N ASN A 448 -5.40 4.18 -3.89
CA ASN A 448 -4.12 3.49 -3.85
C ASN A 448 -3.15 4.00 -4.95
N CYS A 449 -3.64 4.18 -6.18
CA CYS A 449 -2.82 4.72 -7.27
C CYS A 449 -2.34 6.14 -6.98
N VAL A 450 -3.21 7.01 -6.45
CA VAL A 450 -2.87 8.41 -6.15
C VAL A 450 -1.86 8.48 -5.01
N VAL A 451 -2.11 7.79 -3.89
CA VAL A 451 -1.23 7.83 -2.72
C VAL A 451 0.13 7.20 -3.04
N THR A 452 0.13 6.04 -3.71
CA THR A 452 1.40 5.39 -4.09
C THR A 452 2.16 6.21 -5.13
N GLY A 453 1.47 6.79 -6.12
CA GLY A 453 2.11 7.62 -7.14
C GLY A 453 2.68 8.94 -6.61
N ALA A 454 2.15 9.44 -5.47
CA ALA A 454 2.63 10.67 -4.82
C ALA A 454 3.78 10.42 -3.83
N MET A 455 3.84 9.24 -3.20
CA MET A 455 4.77 8.98 -2.09
C MET A 455 5.93 8.07 -2.45
N ILE A 456 5.77 7.25 -3.49
CA ILE A 456 6.75 6.27 -3.95
C ILE A 456 6.45 5.97 -5.41
N PHE A 457 7.07 4.97 -6.03
CA PHE A 457 6.64 4.54 -7.36
C PHE A 457 5.74 3.28 -7.32
N PRO A 458 4.78 3.15 -8.25
CA PRO A 458 3.87 2.03 -8.28
C PRO A 458 4.58 0.71 -8.61
N GLN A 459 4.60 -0.19 -7.65
CA GLN A 459 5.08 -1.56 -7.81
C GLN A 459 3.89 -2.53 -7.81
N PRO A 460 4.01 -3.67 -8.49
CA PRO A 460 2.95 -4.68 -8.47
C PRO A 460 2.55 -5.13 -7.06
N ARG A 461 3.48 -5.21 -6.12
CA ARG A 461 3.22 -5.58 -4.72
C ARG A 461 2.29 -4.58 -4.00
N TYR A 462 2.27 -3.31 -4.43
CA TYR A 462 1.37 -2.28 -3.88
C TYR A 462 0.05 -2.18 -4.64
N MET A 463 0.06 -2.52 -5.94
CA MET A 463 -1.07 -2.27 -6.83
C MET A 463 -2.02 -3.45 -6.98
N CYS A 464 -1.60 -4.68 -6.67
CA CYS A 464 -2.43 -5.88 -6.92
C CYS A 464 -3.53 -6.13 -5.86
N TYR A 465 -3.62 -5.34 -4.78
CA TYR A 465 -4.60 -5.52 -3.70
C TYR A 465 -6.05 -5.55 -4.18
N SER A 466 -6.42 -4.65 -5.09
CA SER A 466 -7.77 -4.53 -5.63
C SER A 466 -8.02 -5.34 -6.88
N MET A 467 -7.00 -5.93 -7.52
CA MET A 467 -7.10 -6.56 -8.83
C MET A 467 -8.17 -7.64 -8.90
N GLY A 468 -8.17 -8.59 -7.96
CA GLY A 468 -9.16 -9.67 -7.94
C GLY A 468 -10.58 -9.16 -7.70
N LEU A 469 -10.76 -8.11 -6.89
CA LEU A 469 -12.04 -7.46 -6.65
C LEU A 469 -12.52 -6.66 -7.87
N PHE A 470 -11.62 -6.00 -8.58
CA PHE A 470 -11.91 -5.25 -9.80
C PHE A 470 -12.54 -6.15 -10.86
N TYR A 471 -11.90 -7.28 -11.18
CA TYR A 471 -12.43 -8.26 -12.14
C TYR A 471 -13.70 -8.95 -11.64
N LEU A 472 -13.79 -9.23 -10.34
CA LEU A 472 -15.01 -9.76 -9.73
C LEU A 472 -16.21 -8.84 -9.94
N THR A 473 -16.07 -7.55 -9.62
CA THR A 473 -17.17 -6.58 -9.75
C THR A 473 -17.56 -6.35 -11.21
N LEU A 474 -16.58 -6.38 -12.12
CA LEU A 474 -16.83 -6.38 -13.58
C LEU A 474 -17.71 -7.58 -13.99
N CYS A 475 -17.35 -8.79 -13.56
CA CYS A 475 -18.16 -9.99 -13.82
C CYS A 475 -19.55 -9.91 -13.18
N CYS A 476 -19.67 -9.35 -11.97
CA CYS A 476 -20.98 -9.10 -11.36
C CYS A 476 -21.85 -8.16 -12.23
N GLY A 477 -21.26 -7.10 -12.78
CA GLY A 477 -21.98 -6.20 -13.68
C GLY A 477 -22.50 -6.85 -14.95
N ILE A 478 -21.70 -7.76 -15.53
CA ILE A 478 -22.04 -8.46 -16.77
C ILE A 478 -23.04 -9.60 -16.52
N LEU A 479 -22.76 -10.46 -15.55
CA LEU A 479 -23.44 -11.75 -15.38
C LEU A 479 -24.67 -11.68 -14.47
N TYR A 480 -24.75 -10.69 -13.58
CA TYR A 480 -25.92 -10.52 -12.71
C TYR A 480 -27.08 -9.91 -13.50
N ARG A 481 -28.14 -10.71 -13.68
CA ARG A 481 -29.37 -10.31 -14.38
C ARG A 481 -30.38 -9.65 -13.46
#